data_d989c9990959af10d9c6dc6a49fb91c4
#
_entry.id   d989c9990959af10d9c6dc6a49fb91c4
#
_cell.length_a   1.000
_cell.length_b   1.000
_cell.length_c   1.000
_cell.angle_alpha   90.00
_cell.angle_beta   90.00
_cell.angle_gamma   90.00
#
_symmetry.space_group_name_H-M   'P 1'
#
loop_
_entity.id
_entity.type
_entity.pdbx_description
1 polymer ?
#
loop_
_entity_poly.entity_id
_entity_poly.type
_entity_poly.pdbx_seq_one_letter_code
_entity_poly.pdbx_strand_id
1 'polypeptide(L)'
;MGNDITVNLQEGGQVQYFIDGVPWRKGAVRSISKPHLVVVDMECTERSRSKVTVTVEEKEKKKTVVHISEANIPIHLYSSVEVYWDLLLARFVRTVRTVEERRKNPRQAVVLIHGIGEQQPGEMLRGFLDSGVLGNDIGTDIWIKPDRMSDLFELRRATISGSDKRPITEVYECYWAHIIRDTTPEQLYSWISRLLFRKSIPQALKFIWACSWVVILAGLASSILLLLAREEAKWVFLPVLLAGLALASKYLIGSIGINIIGDAARYLQPKPSNIAHRQAIRMAGVNLIDKLHQSGRFDRIVIVGHSLGSVIAYDLIVHSWLRLHRRHMKPEKIGFKAFLNLVGSIGKMPLSGSDAQKLQAQAWRQLRLNTQPWLITDLITLGSPLTYADFLIENNRTEFTRAVQDRVIPVAPPLCEMTTKERTTLLIPSSSMEGSSIYATRSNLSVLHHAAPFAVTRWTNLYFKTNWNGLKGDLIGGPLATLFGSWVKDVPLSPIGGRFNHTSYWFKDSNSKHLQALSESLQMDAKKDLISLLQCLPPSLFLQNNKVR
;
A
#
# COMPACT_ATOMS: atom_id res chain seq x y z
N MET A 1 19.91 -17.53 -10.06
CA MET A 1 21.16 -17.22 -10.73
C MET A 1 20.89 -17.32 -12.23
N GLY A 2 21.29 -16.37 -13.03
CA GLY A 2 20.87 -16.29 -14.43
C GLY A 2 21.90 -15.63 -15.31
N ASN A 3 21.94 -16.08 -16.58
CA ASN A 3 22.76 -15.47 -17.60
C ASN A 3 22.11 -14.16 -18.05
N ASP A 4 22.84 -13.07 -18.06
CA ASP A 4 22.40 -11.75 -18.49
C ASP A 4 23.31 -11.19 -19.59
N ILE A 5 22.70 -10.34 -20.42
CA ILE A 5 23.42 -9.55 -21.41
C ILE A 5 23.13 -8.07 -21.21
N THR A 6 24.15 -7.25 -21.14
CA THR A 6 24.01 -5.80 -21.18
C THR A 6 24.50 -5.30 -22.54
N VAL A 7 23.68 -4.49 -23.20
CA VAL A 7 24.00 -3.96 -24.53
C VAL A 7 23.71 -2.47 -24.56
N ASN A 8 24.70 -1.68 -24.91
CA ASN A 8 24.49 -0.31 -25.33
C ASN A 8 24.28 -0.30 -26.85
N LEU A 9 23.02 -0.13 -27.29
CA LEU A 9 22.61 -0.20 -28.70
C LEU A 9 22.99 1.08 -29.47
N GLN A 10 24.26 1.35 -29.59
CA GLN A 10 24.84 2.33 -30.52
C GLN A 10 26.14 1.75 -31.12
N GLU A 11 26.55 2.22 -32.27
CA GLU A 11 27.84 1.79 -32.86
C GLU A 11 28.97 2.13 -31.90
N GLY A 12 29.85 1.17 -31.66
CA GLY A 12 30.88 1.25 -30.63
C GLY A 12 30.40 0.98 -29.20
N GLY A 13 29.09 0.80 -28.99
CA GLY A 13 28.52 0.52 -27.67
C GLY A 13 28.97 -0.80 -27.10
N GLN A 14 29.20 -0.84 -25.79
CA GLN A 14 29.70 -2.02 -25.08
C GLN A 14 28.64 -3.11 -24.98
N VAL A 15 29.04 -4.36 -25.17
CA VAL A 15 28.22 -5.56 -24.93
C VAL A 15 28.94 -6.43 -23.91
N GLN A 16 28.24 -6.88 -22.90
CA GLN A 16 28.81 -7.75 -21.88
C GLN A 16 27.86 -8.90 -21.53
N TYR A 17 28.35 -10.11 -21.57
CA TYR A 17 27.66 -11.33 -21.19
C TYR A 17 28.04 -11.72 -19.78
N PHE A 18 27.03 -12.12 -19.00
CA PHE A 18 27.18 -12.57 -17.63
C PHE A 18 26.67 -14.00 -17.50
N ILE A 19 27.39 -14.83 -16.74
CA ILE A 19 26.92 -16.13 -16.26
C ILE A 19 26.85 -16.04 -14.74
N ASP A 20 25.66 -16.24 -14.18
CA ASP A 20 25.39 -16.14 -12.73
C ASP A 20 25.91 -14.84 -12.08
N GLY A 21 25.79 -13.73 -12.81
CA GLY A 21 26.23 -12.42 -12.36
C GLY A 21 27.74 -12.15 -12.52
N VAL A 22 28.50 -13.13 -12.99
CA VAL A 22 29.93 -12.97 -13.27
C VAL A 22 30.12 -12.58 -14.75
N PRO A 23 30.90 -11.54 -15.07
CA PRO A 23 31.23 -11.20 -16.46
C PRO A 23 31.93 -12.37 -17.13
N TRP A 24 31.36 -12.86 -18.24
CA TRP A 24 31.90 -14.00 -18.97
C TRP A 24 32.58 -13.57 -20.26
N ARG A 25 31.88 -12.74 -21.08
CA ARG A 25 32.43 -12.25 -22.36
C ARG A 25 32.05 -10.79 -22.55
N LYS A 26 32.92 -10.02 -23.18
CA LYS A 26 32.67 -8.63 -23.55
C LYS A 26 32.86 -8.43 -25.05
N GLY A 27 32.25 -7.39 -25.57
CA GLY A 27 32.36 -7.05 -26.98
C GLY A 27 31.88 -5.64 -27.27
N ALA A 28 31.88 -5.27 -28.52
CA ALA A 28 31.36 -3.98 -28.97
C ALA A 28 30.43 -4.14 -30.17
N VAL A 29 29.40 -3.31 -30.22
CA VAL A 29 28.49 -3.23 -31.37
C VAL A 29 29.27 -2.67 -32.56
N ARG A 30 29.40 -3.46 -33.61
CA ARG A 30 30.13 -3.09 -34.84
C ARG A 30 29.28 -2.23 -35.76
N SER A 31 28.02 -2.63 -35.95
CA SER A 31 27.09 -1.89 -36.81
C SER A 31 25.64 -2.18 -36.43
N ILE A 32 24.77 -1.22 -36.67
CA ILE A 32 23.32 -1.33 -36.50
C ILE A 32 22.63 -0.82 -37.77
N SER A 33 21.91 -1.72 -38.42
CA SER A 33 20.99 -1.33 -39.50
C SER A 33 19.54 -1.48 -38.99
N LYS A 34 18.96 -0.39 -38.53
CA LYS A 34 17.59 -0.38 -37.99
C LYS A 34 16.56 -0.67 -39.09
N PRO A 35 15.51 -1.45 -38.77
CA PRO A 35 15.21 -2.11 -37.48
C PRO A 35 15.70 -3.57 -37.42
N HIS A 36 16.45 -4.09 -38.40
CA HIS A 36 16.52 -5.51 -38.72
C HIS A 36 17.88 -6.20 -38.46
N LEU A 37 18.96 -5.48 -38.31
CA LEU A 37 20.29 -6.09 -38.21
C LEU A 37 21.14 -5.42 -37.13
N VAL A 38 21.70 -6.23 -36.23
CA VAL A 38 22.74 -5.81 -35.27
C VAL A 38 23.94 -6.76 -35.41
N VAL A 39 25.11 -6.21 -35.57
CA VAL A 39 26.36 -6.97 -35.60
C VAL A 39 27.21 -6.58 -34.41
N VAL A 40 27.71 -7.58 -33.67
CA VAL A 40 28.53 -7.41 -32.47
C VAL A 40 29.82 -8.21 -32.61
N ASP A 41 30.95 -7.58 -32.38
CA ASP A 41 32.23 -8.26 -32.24
C ASP A 41 32.45 -8.64 -30.77
N MET A 42 32.58 -9.94 -30.49
CA MET A 42 32.73 -10.48 -29.13
C MET A 42 34.15 -10.97 -28.90
N GLU A 43 34.77 -10.60 -27.80
CA GLU A 43 36.07 -11.12 -27.39
C GLU A 43 35.93 -12.55 -26.85
N CYS A 44 36.66 -13.49 -27.42
CA CYS A 44 36.71 -14.88 -26.99
C CYS A 44 37.98 -15.20 -26.20
N THR A 45 39.10 -14.64 -26.60
CA THR A 45 40.42 -14.70 -25.95
C THR A 45 41.15 -13.40 -26.23
N GLU A 46 42.32 -13.19 -25.63
CA GLU A 46 43.16 -12.00 -25.91
C GLU A 46 43.51 -11.81 -27.41
N ARG A 47 43.44 -12.89 -28.24
CA ARG A 47 43.81 -12.87 -29.65
C ARG A 47 42.70 -13.30 -30.61
N SER A 48 41.51 -13.65 -30.13
CA SER A 48 40.40 -14.11 -30.98
C SER A 48 39.10 -13.40 -30.68
N ARG A 49 38.37 -13.06 -31.76
CA ARG A 49 37.02 -12.45 -31.66
C ARG A 49 36.03 -13.28 -32.46
N SER A 50 34.84 -13.47 -31.92
CA SER A 50 33.71 -14.00 -32.68
C SER A 50 32.79 -12.86 -33.11
N LYS A 51 32.02 -13.13 -34.16
CA LYS A 51 31.05 -12.19 -34.74
C LYS A 51 29.64 -12.69 -34.48
N VAL A 52 28.89 -11.99 -33.68
CA VAL A 52 27.46 -12.25 -33.45
C VAL A 52 26.64 -11.39 -34.40
N THR A 53 25.76 -12.02 -35.15
CA THR A 53 24.83 -11.35 -36.05
C THR A 53 23.40 -11.66 -35.59
N VAL A 54 22.61 -10.64 -35.28
CA VAL A 54 21.21 -10.74 -34.94
C VAL A 54 20.38 -10.12 -36.06
N THR A 55 19.55 -10.93 -36.71
CA THR A 55 18.63 -10.47 -37.76
C THR A 55 17.19 -10.65 -37.30
N VAL A 56 16.35 -9.65 -37.53
CA VAL A 56 14.93 -9.68 -37.18
C VAL A 56 14.11 -9.55 -38.45
N GLU A 57 13.32 -10.57 -38.77
CA GLU A 57 12.49 -10.61 -39.98
C GLU A 57 11.01 -10.72 -39.58
N GLU A 58 10.16 -9.89 -40.16
CA GLU A 58 8.71 -10.00 -40.04
C GLU A 58 8.18 -10.84 -41.22
N LYS A 59 7.82 -12.12 -40.96
CA LYS A 59 7.36 -13.03 -42.02
C LYS A 59 5.86 -12.95 -42.34
N GLU A 60 5.03 -12.52 -41.39
CA GLU A 60 3.57 -12.34 -41.54
C GLU A 60 3.11 -11.35 -40.50
N LYS A 61 1.92 -10.76 -40.66
CA LYS A 61 1.32 -9.72 -39.76
C LYS A 61 1.37 -10.03 -38.23
N LYS A 62 1.86 -11.17 -37.80
CA LYS A 62 1.99 -11.57 -36.39
C LYS A 62 3.16 -12.52 -36.10
N LYS A 63 4.03 -12.77 -37.04
CA LYS A 63 5.18 -13.65 -36.84
C LYS A 63 6.48 -12.91 -37.11
N THR A 64 7.28 -12.73 -36.06
CA THR A 64 8.64 -12.20 -36.12
C THR A 64 9.62 -13.34 -35.92
N VAL A 65 10.56 -13.49 -36.84
CA VAL A 65 11.64 -14.46 -36.73
C VAL A 65 12.92 -13.71 -36.36
N VAL A 66 13.59 -14.18 -35.33
CA VAL A 66 14.88 -13.67 -34.89
C VAL A 66 15.91 -14.72 -35.17
N HIS A 67 16.84 -14.41 -36.06
CA HIS A 67 18.00 -15.26 -36.37
C HIS A 67 19.19 -14.71 -35.59
N ILE A 68 19.89 -15.60 -34.88
CA ILE A 68 21.13 -15.28 -34.20
C ILE A 68 22.18 -16.25 -34.74
N SER A 69 23.26 -15.71 -35.25
CA SER A 69 24.41 -16.49 -35.69
C SER A 69 25.67 -15.96 -35.03
N GLU A 70 26.54 -16.84 -34.61
CA GLU A 70 27.86 -16.49 -34.10
C GLU A 70 28.91 -17.25 -34.91
N ALA A 71 29.80 -16.51 -35.55
CA ALA A 71 30.86 -17.03 -36.38
C ALA A 71 32.24 -16.81 -35.72
N ASN A 72 33.25 -17.60 -36.14
CA ASN A 72 34.63 -17.54 -35.64
C ASN A 72 34.77 -17.88 -34.14
N ILE A 73 33.97 -18.81 -33.66
CA ILE A 73 34.06 -19.30 -32.29
C ILE A 73 35.23 -20.27 -32.18
N PRO A 74 36.16 -20.10 -31.22
CA PRO A 74 37.20 -21.09 -30.96
C PRO A 74 36.58 -22.45 -30.57
N ILE A 75 37.17 -23.53 -31.09
CA ILE A 75 36.60 -24.88 -30.94
C ILE A 75 36.34 -25.30 -29.49
N HIS A 76 37.22 -24.88 -28.59
CA HIS A 76 37.08 -25.18 -27.15
C HIS A 76 35.96 -24.41 -26.44
N LEU A 77 35.39 -23.37 -27.07
CA LEU A 77 34.27 -22.58 -26.54
C LEU A 77 32.95 -22.91 -27.22
N TYR A 78 32.95 -23.72 -28.29
CA TYR A 78 31.76 -23.95 -29.12
C TYR A 78 30.55 -24.46 -28.31
N SER A 79 30.75 -25.53 -27.56
CA SER A 79 29.66 -26.11 -26.74
C SER A 79 29.16 -25.16 -25.64
N SER A 80 30.05 -24.37 -25.05
CA SER A 80 29.66 -23.39 -24.03
C SER A 80 28.86 -22.24 -24.63
N VAL A 81 29.20 -21.79 -25.82
CA VAL A 81 28.51 -20.75 -26.56
C VAL A 81 27.13 -21.23 -27.02
N GLU A 82 27.04 -22.47 -27.52
CA GLU A 82 25.79 -23.11 -27.94
C GLU A 82 24.80 -23.19 -26.76
N VAL A 83 25.22 -23.76 -25.64
CA VAL A 83 24.38 -23.84 -24.40
C VAL A 83 23.97 -22.44 -23.93
N TYR A 84 24.84 -21.46 -24.00
CA TYR A 84 24.54 -20.08 -23.64
C TYR A 84 23.42 -19.50 -24.51
N TRP A 85 23.50 -19.64 -25.83
CA TRP A 85 22.48 -19.14 -26.74
C TRP A 85 21.15 -19.85 -26.55
N ASP A 86 21.15 -21.17 -26.37
CA ASP A 86 19.92 -21.93 -26.09
C ASP A 86 19.21 -21.45 -24.83
N LEU A 87 19.96 -21.22 -23.76
CA LEU A 87 19.42 -20.70 -22.51
C LEU A 87 18.86 -19.28 -22.69
N LEU A 88 19.59 -18.43 -23.42
CA LEU A 88 19.19 -17.04 -23.67
C LEU A 88 17.94 -16.97 -24.55
N LEU A 89 17.88 -17.77 -25.62
CA LEU A 89 16.71 -17.88 -26.49
C LEU A 89 15.51 -18.44 -25.76
N ALA A 90 15.69 -19.50 -24.96
CA ALA A 90 14.62 -20.05 -24.13
C ALA A 90 14.06 -19.00 -23.15
N ARG A 91 14.94 -18.20 -22.56
CA ARG A 91 14.56 -17.10 -21.68
C ARG A 91 13.82 -16.00 -22.46
N PHE A 92 14.32 -15.60 -23.62
CA PHE A 92 13.66 -14.61 -24.49
C PHE A 92 12.24 -15.06 -24.89
N VAL A 93 12.07 -16.28 -25.39
CA VAL A 93 10.77 -16.85 -25.76
C VAL A 93 9.82 -16.89 -24.55
N ARG A 94 10.33 -17.31 -23.38
CA ARG A 94 9.55 -17.30 -22.13
C ARG A 94 9.10 -15.89 -21.76
N THR A 95 9.99 -14.92 -21.91
CA THR A 95 9.71 -13.50 -21.60
C THR A 95 8.65 -12.92 -22.53
N VAL A 96 8.76 -13.15 -23.84
CA VAL A 96 7.77 -12.69 -24.84
C VAL A 96 6.40 -13.31 -24.56
N ARG A 97 6.35 -14.63 -24.33
CA ARG A 97 5.11 -15.31 -23.94
C ARG A 97 4.51 -14.74 -22.65
N THR A 98 5.34 -14.47 -21.66
CA THR A 98 4.90 -13.89 -20.39
C THR A 98 4.31 -12.49 -20.58
N VAL A 99 4.90 -11.65 -21.43
CA VAL A 99 4.37 -10.31 -21.74
C VAL A 99 3.01 -10.42 -22.42
N GLU A 100 2.88 -11.29 -23.42
CA GLU A 100 1.62 -11.47 -24.14
C GLU A 100 0.51 -12.07 -23.26
N GLU A 101 0.84 -13.09 -22.47
CA GLU A 101 -0.06 -13.68 -21.49
C GLU A 101 -0.51 -12.65 -20.45
N ARG A 102 0.41 -11.82 -19.97
CA ARG A 102 0.13 -10.78 -19.01
C ARG A 102 -0.77 -9.70 -19.58
N ARG A 103 -0.60 -9.32 -20.84
CA ARG A 103 -1.50 -8.39 -21.53
C ARG A 103 -2.94 -8.90 -21.63
N LYS A 104 -3.12 -10.22 -21.74
CA LYS A 104 -4.44 -10.88 -21.77
C LYS A 104 -4.99 -11.12 -20.37
N ASN A 105 -4.12 -11.46 -19.43
CA ASN A 105 -4.47 -11.86 -18.07
C ASN A 105 -3.74 -10.99 -17.02
N PRO A 106 -4.19 -9.75 -16.81
CA PRO A 106 -3.62 -8.87 -15.81
C PRO A 106 -3.73 -9.47 -14.41
N ARG A 107 -2.77 -9.10 -13.54
CA ARG A 107 -2.69 -9.58 -12.17
C ARG A 107 -2.74 -8.41 -11.20
N GLN A 108 -3.46 -8.60 -10.11
CA GLN A 108 -3.48 -7.65 -9.00
C GLN A 108 -3.09 -8.33 -7.69
N ALA A 109 -2.49 -7.55 -6.79
CA ALA A 109 -2.27 -7.94 -5.41
C ALA A 109 -3.23 -7.16 -4.49
N VAL A 110 -3.78 -7.84 -3.50
CA VAL A 110 -4.52 -7.23 -2.40
C VAL A 110 -3.73 -7.51 -1.13
N VAL A 111 -3.36 -6.47 -0.40
CA VAL A 111 -2.62 -6.57 0.87
C VAL A 111 -3.58 -6.24 2.00
N LEU A 112 -3.86 -7.21 2.85
CA LEU A 112 -4.69 -7.08 4.03
C LEU A 112 -3.82 -6.75 5.25
N ILE A 113 -4.20 -5.74 6.03
CA ILE A 113 -3.49 -5.33 7.24
C ILE A 113 -4.49 -5.36 8.39
N HIS A 114 -4.31 -6.32 9.28
CA HIS A 114 -5.23 -6.57 10.38
C HIS A 114 -5.17 -5.49 11.46
N GLY A 115 -6.22 -5.43 12.27
CA GLY A 115 -6.34 -4.54 13.41
C GLY A 115 -5.53 -5.01 14.61
N ILE A 116 -5.90 -4.51 15.78
CA ILE A 116 -5.32 -4.85 17.08
C ILE A 116 -5.92 -6.16 17.60
N GLY A 117 -5.19 -6.84 18.47
CA GLY A 117 -5.59 -8.04 19.19
C GLY A 117 -4.69 -9.23 18.88
N GLU A 118 -4.86 -10.30 19.63
CA GLU A 118 -4.18 -11.58 19.40
C GLU A 118 -4.77 -12.26 18.16
N GLN A 119 -4.50 -11.71 16.98
CA GLN A 119 -4.91 -12.32 15.73
C GLN A 119 -3.94 -13.43 15.33
N GLN A 120 -4.49 -14.54 14.88
CA GLN A 120 -3.67 -15.62 14.33
C GLN A 120 -3.26 -15.31 12.88
N PRO A 121 -2.05 -15.75 12.45
CA PRO A 121 -1.63 -15.62 11.07
C PRO A 121 -2.66 -16.21 10.09
N GLY A 122 -3.08 -15.43 9.10
CA GLY A 122 -4.07 -15.84 8.11
C GLY A 122 -5.55 -15.70 8.53
N GLU A 123 -5.85 -15.18 9.71
CA GLU A 123 -7.22 -15.04 10.20
C GLU A 123 -8.01 -14.03 9.35
N MET A 124 -7.44 -12.85 9.11
CA MET A 124 -8.07 -11.83 8.26
C MET A 124 -8.24 -12.33 6.82
N LEU A 125 -7.23 -13.01 6.28
CA LEU A 125 -7.32 -13.61 4.94
C LEU A 125 -8.47 -14.60 4.85
N ARG A 126 -8.63 -15.50 5.81
CA ARG A 126 -9.74 -16.47 5.84
C ARG A 126 -11.09 -15.75 5.93
N GLY A 127 -11.22 -14.77 6.82
CA GLY A 127 -12.46 -13.99 6.93
C GLY A 127 -12.88 -13.32 5.63
N PHE A 128 -11.92 -12.76 4.87
CA PHE A 128 -12.20 -12.19 3.55
C PHE A 128 -12.59 -13.24 2.51
N LEU A 129 -11.99 -14.42 2.53
CA LEU A 129 -12.35 -15.54 1.64
C LEU A 129 -13.75 -16.06 1.98
N ASP A 130 -14.04 -16.31 3.24
CA ASP A 130 -15.32 -16.87 3.72
C ASP A 130 -16.48 -15.89 3.49
N SER A 131 -16.23 -14.60 3.54
CA SER A 131 -17.24 -13.56 3.27
C SER A 131 -17.68 -13.51 1.81
N GLY A 132 -16.85 -14.01 0.90
CA GLY A 132 -17.09 -13.91 -0.53
C GLY A 132 -16.84 -12.54 -1.16
N VAL A 133 -16.31 -11.58 -0.43
CA VAL A 133 -16.02 -10.21 -0.90
C VAL A 133 -15.03 -10.20 -2.07
N LEU A 134 -14.15 -11.18 -2.13
CA LEU A 134 -13.14 -11.31 -3.19
C LEU A 134 -13.67 -11.99 -4.47
N GLY A 135 -14.96 -12.30 -4.53
CA GLY A 135 -15.66 -12.87 -5.67
C GLY A 135 -16.02 -14.33 -5.47
N ASN A 136 -17.31 -14.58 -5.32
CA ASN A 136 -17.92 -15.92 -5.24
C ASN A 136 -18.64 -16.29 -6.54
N ASP A 137 -18.09 -15.87 -7.69
CA ASP A 137 -18.68 -16.26 -8.96
C ASP A 137 -18.63 -17.80 -9.07
N ILE A 138 -19.69 -18.41 -9.57
CA ILE A 138 -19.71 -19.86 -9.85
C ILE A 138 -18.54 -20.20 -10.77
N GLY A 139 -17.71 -21.14 -10.36
CA GLY A 139 -16.50 -21.52 -11.10
C GLY A 139 -15.23 -20.74 -10.77
N THR A 140 -15.22 -19.96 -9.68
CA THR A 140 -13.99 -19.32 -9.19
C THR A 140 -13.14 -20.31 -8.43
N ASP A 141 -11.94 -20.60 -8.95
CA ASP A 141 -10.95 -21.41 -8.23
C ASP A 141 -10.14 -20.54 -7.28
N ILE A 142 -9.99 -21.01 -6.04
CA ILE A 142 -9.18 -20.36 -5.00
C ILE A 142 -8.13 -21.37 -4.54
N TRP A 143 -6.86 -20.97 -4.65
CA TRP A 143 -5.72 -21.77 -4.18
C TRP A 143 -5.01 -21.07 -3.04
N ILE A 144 -4.85 -21.76 -1.93
CA ILE A 144 -4.04 -21.29 -0.80
C ILE A 144 -2.63 -21.88 -0.94
N LYS A 145 -1.62 -20.98 -0.96
CA LYS A 145 -0.22 -21.34 -1.17
C LYS A 145 0.65 -20.66 -0.11
N PRO A 146 1.85 -21.20 0.19
CA PRO A 146 2.80 -20.48 1.04
C PRO A 146 3.08 -19.07 0.50
N ASP A 147 3.12 -18.10 1.41
CA ASP A 147 3.54 -16.75 1.04
C ASP A 147 5.07 -16.72 0.89
N ARG A 148 5.54 -16.20 -0.23
CA ARG A 148 6.97 -16.02 -0.53
C ARG A 148 7.38 -14.55 -0.57
N MET A 149 6.43 -13.64 -0.32
CA MET A 149 6.68 -12.20 -0.32
C MET A 149 6.94 -11.68 1.10
N SER A 150 6.31 -12.28 2.11
CA SER A 150 6.63 -12.04 3.52
C SER A 150 7.84 -12.86 3.96
N ASP A 151 8.45 -12.47 5.07
CA ASP A 151 9.55 -13.20 5.70
C ASP A 151 9.06 -14.17 6.79
N LEU A 152 7.74 -14.41 6.88
CA LEU A 152 7.09 -15.28 7.86
C LEU A 152 6.59 -16.56 7.19
N PHE A 153 7.12 -17.69 7.65
CA PHE A 153 6.80 -19.01 7.10
C PHE A 153 5.37 -19.47 7.38
N GLU A 154 4.74 -18.93 8.42
CA GLU A 154 3.36 -19.24 8.83
C GLU A 154 2.34 -18.65 7.86
N LEU A 155 2.70 -17.60 7.13
CA LEU A 155 1.77 -16.91 6.25
C LEU A 155 1.46 -17.70 4.98
N ARG A 156 0.23 -17.54 4.55
CA ARG A 156 -0.30 -18.08 3.30
C ARG A 156 -0.84 -16.93 2.46
N ARG A 157 -0.75 -17.09 1.15
CA ARG A 157 -1.44 -16.24 0.19
C ARG A 157 -2.58 -17.00 -0.48
N ALA A 158 -3.67 -16.33 -0.76
CA ALA A 158 -4.70 -16.87 -1.62
C ALA A 158 -4.48 -16.40 -3.06
N THR A 159 -4.64 -17.30 -4.01
CA THR A 159 -4.66 -16.97 -5.44
C THR A 159 -6.06 -17.28 -5.97
N ILE A 160 -6.72 -16.27 -6.50
CA ILE A 160 -8.08 -16.34 -7.01
C ILE A 160 -8.01 -16.26 -8.54
N SER A 161 -8.66 -17.21 -9.23
CA SER A 161 -8.67 -17.25 -10.70
C SER A 161 -9.27 -15.97 -11.29
N GLY A 162 -8.76 -15.56 -12.45
CA GLY A 162 -9.36 -14.48 -13.22
C GLY A 162 -10.69 -14.89 -13.84
N SER A 163 -11.58 -13.93 -14.05
CA SER A 163 -12.80 -14.08 -14.86
C SER A 163 -12.79 -13.07 -16.02
N ASP A 164 -13.89 -12.96 -16.74
CA ASP A 164 -14.03 -11.96 -17.80
C ASP A 164 -13.93 -10.51 -17.27
N LYS A 165 -14.32 -10.29 -16.02
CA LYS A 165 -14.29 -8.97 -15.37
C LYS A 165 -13.12 -8.82 -14.41
N ARG A 166 -12.74 -9.91 -13.72
CA ARG A 166 -11.75 -9.88 -12.63
C ARG A 166 -10.36 -10.27 -13.14
N PRO A 167 -9.29 -9.51 -12.80
CA PRO A 167 -7.91 -9.92 -12.96
C PRO A 167 -7.59 -11.13 -12.08
N ILE A 168 -6.54 -11.88 -12.39
CA ILE A 168 -6.00 -12.86 -11.45
C ILE A 168 -5.58 -12.11 -10.19
N THR A 169 -6.13 -12.53 -9.04
CA THR A 169 -5.95 -11.80 -7.78
C THR A 169 -5.15 -12.64 -6.79
N GLU A 170 -4.07 -12.09 -6.27
CA GLU A 170 -3.32 -12.69 -5.17
C GLU A 170 -3.53 -11.84 -3.91
N VAL A 171 -3.93 -12.48 -2.82
CA VAL A 171 -4.22 -11.82 -1.54
C VAL A 171 -3.14 -12.19 -0.54
N TYR A 172 -2.54 -11.17 0.06
CA TYR A 172 -1.45 -11.25 1.04
C TYR A 172 -1.91 -10.65 2.36
N GLU A 173 -1.41 -11.17 3.45
CA GLU A 173 -1.62 -10.58 4.78
C GLU A 173 -0.31 -9.98 5.29
N CYS A 174 -0.34 -8.69 5.62
CA CYS A 174 0.74 -8.04 6.35
C CYS A 174 0.50 -8.27 7.84
N TYR A 175 1.04 -9.38 8.35
CA TYR A 175 0.90 -9.77 9.75
C TYR A 175 1.96 -9.08 10.61
N TRP A 176 1.52 -8.35 11.62
CA TRP A 176 2.40 -7.54 12.47
C TRP A 176 2.23 -7.80 13.99
N ALA A 177 1.19 -8.56 14.41
CA ALA A 177 0.91 -8.79 15.83
C ALA A 177 2.09 -9.37 16.62
N HIS A 178 2.91 -10.23 15.99
CA HIS A 178 4.08 -10.84 16.63
C HIS A 178 5.19 -9.83 16.98
N ILE A 179 5.17 -8.63 16.39
CA ILE A 179 6.19 -7.59 16.61
C ILE A 179 5.92 -6.82 17.92
N ILE A 180 4.65 -6.69 18.30
CA ILE A 180 4.27 -6.06 19.57
C ILE A 180 4.06 -7.15 20.60
N ARG A 181 5.02 -7.30 21.53
CA ARG A 181 4.91 -8.18 22.69
C ARG A 181 5.05 -7.33 23.95
N ASP A 182 4.43 -7.78 25.05
CA ASP A 182 4.64 -7.28 26.42
C ASP A 182 4.22 -5.80 26.63
N THR A 183 2.91 -5.53 26.58
CA THR A 183 2.36 -4.22 26.99
C THR A 183 2.53 -4.06 28.50
N THR A 184 3.33 -3.08 28.93
CA THR A 184 3.48 -2.82 30.36
C THR A 184 2.30 -2.01 30.89
N PRO A 185 1.85 -2.28 32.14
CA PRO A 185 0.76 -1.52 32.76
C PRO A 185 1.00 -0.01 32.81
N GLU A 186 2.27 0.42 32.94
CA GLU A 186 2.63 1.83 33.00
C GLU A 186 2.40 2.56 31.66
N GLN A 187 2.65 1.87 30.52
CA GLN A 187 2.41 2.44 29.20
C GLN A 187 0.91 2.66 28.98
N LEU A 188 0.11 1.68 29.39
CA LEU A 188 -1.35 1.75 29.32
C LEU A 188 -1.89 2.88 30.22
N TYR A 189 -1.44 2.94 31.47
CA TYR A 189 -1.83 3.99 32.41
C TYR A 189 -1.49 5.39 31.91
N SER A 190 -0.24 5.59 31.43
CA SER A 190 0.21 6.85 30.86
C SER A 190 -0.65 7.32 29.67
N TRP A 191 -1.15 6.38 28.85
CA TRP A 191 -1.98 6.71 27.70
C TRP A 191 -3.42 7.01 28.10
N ILE A 192 -4.03 6.17 28.95
CA ILE A 192 -5.39 6.38 29.48
C ILE A 192 -5.47 7.70 30.23
N SER A 193 -4.51 8.00 31.11
CA SER A 193 -4.51 9.26 31.85
C SER A 193 -4.45 10.47 30.90
N ARG A 194 -3.61 10.41 29.84
CA ARG A 194 -3.56 11.46 28.82
C ARG A 194 -4.90 11.65 28.12
N LEU A 195 -5.64 10.58 27.81
CA LEU A 195 -6.95 10.66 27.18
C LEU A 195 -8.00 11.23 28.13
N LEU A 196 -8.00 10.80 29.41
CA LEU A 196 -8.96 11.27 30.42
C LEU A 196 -8.82 12.77 30.73
N PHE A 197 -7.58 13.29 30.77
CA PHE A 197 -7.32 14.71 31.10
C PHE A 197 -7.25 15.63 29.87
N ARG A 198 -7.65 15.14 28.68
CA ARG A 198 -7.67 15.98 27.48
C ARG A 198 -8.79 17.03 27.52
N LYS A 199 -8.47 18.25 27.10
CA LYS A 199 -9.42 19.38 27.08
C LYS A 199 -10.47 19.27 25.98
N SER A 200 -10.13 18.64 24.85
CA SER A 200 -11.04 18.49 23.70
C SER A 200 -11.30 17.02 23.44
N ILE A 201 -12.53 16.57 23.71
CA ILE A 201 -12.96 15.19 23.50
C ILE A 201 -13.89 15.14 22.29
N PRO A 202 -13.64 14.24 21.30
CA PRO A 202 -14.55 14.02 20.18
C PRO A 202 -15.96 13.69 20.64
N GLN A 203 -16.96 14.22 19.92
CA GLN A 203 -18.36 14.10 20.34
C GLN A 203 -18.81 12.64 20.52
N ALA A 204 -18.38 11.75 19.64
CA ALA A 204 -18.70 10.32 19.71
C ALA A 204 -18.13 9.64 20.98
N LEU A 205 -17.01 10.15 21.52
CA LEU A 205 -16.35 9.59 22.71
C LEU A 205 -16.81 10.22 24.02
N LYS A 206 -17.56 11.33 23.99
CA LYS A 206 -17.98 12.08 25.20
C LYS A 206 -18.76 11.24 26.20
N PHE A 207 -19.63 10.38 25.71
CA PHE A 207 -20.44 9.52 26.60
C PHE A 207 -19.54 8.54 27.37
N ILE A 208 -18.66 7.83 26.68
CA ILE A 208 -17.74 6.87 27.32
C ILE A 208 -16.76 7.60 28.25
N TRP A 209 -16.27 8.76 27.85
CA TRP A 209 -15.40 9.59 28.68
C TRP A 209 -16.13 10.04 29.97
N ALA A 210 -17.37 10.50 29.87
CA ALA A 210 -18.18 10.87 31.05
C ALA A 210 -18.44 9.67 31.96
N CYS A 211 -18.80 8.51 31.40
CA CYS A 211 -18.93 7.26 32.16
C CYS A 211 -17.66 6.86 32.89
N SER A 212 -16.51 7.03 32.25
CA SER A 212 -15.20 6.75 32.87
C SER A 212 -14.95 7.64 34.10
N TRP A 213 -15.25 8.93 33.99
CA TRP A 213 -15.14 9.84 35.13
C TRP A 213 -16.13 9.51 36.26
N VAL A 214 -17.39 9.15 35.94
CA VAL A 214 -18.36 8.71 36.94
C VAL A 214 -17.84 7.51 37.72
N VAL A 215 -17.27 6.51 37.04
CA VAL A 215 -16.68 5.32 37.68
C VAL A 215 -15.47 5.69 38.57
N ILE A 216 -14.59 6.57 38.11
CA ILE A 216 -13.44 7.02 38.89
C ILE A 216 -13.89 7.78 40.14
N LEU A 217 -14.82 8.74 40.00
CA LEU A 217 -15.31 9.54 41.10
C LEU A 217 -16.11 8.70 42.10
N ALA A 218 -16.94 7.76 41.63
CA ALA A 218 -17.63 6.82 42.49
C ALA A 218 -16.65 5.92 43.27
N GLY A 219 -15.58 5.45 42.60
CA GLY A 219 -14.53 4.67 43.26
C GLY A 219 -13.81 5.47 44.34
N LEU A 220 -13.46 6.74 44.07
CA LEU A 220 -12.82 7.62 45.04
C LEU A 220 -13.74 7.93 46.23
N ALA A 221 -15.01 8.26 45.96
CA ALA A 221 -16.00 8.54 47.00
C ALA A 221 -16.22 7.30 47.87
N SER A 222 -16.33 6.13 47.28
CA SER A 222 -16.49 4.86 48.02
C SER A 222 -15.24 4.53 48.85
N SER A 223 -14.04 4.82 48.35
CA SER A 223 -12.79 4.63 49.10
C SER A 223 -12.73 5.56 50.33
N ILE A 224 -13.14 6.82 50.17
CA ILE A 224 -13.21 7.80 51.28
C ILE A 224 -14.24 7.34 52.31
N LEU A 225 -15.43 6.90 51.89
CA LEU A 225 -16.46 6.39 52.78
C LEU A 225 -16.00 5.15 53.57
N LEU A 226 -15.25 4.25 52.92
CA LEU A 226 -14.64 3.09 53.57
C LEU A 226 -13.62 3.49 54.64
N LEU A 227 -12.81 4.54 54.40
CA LEU A 227 -11.86 5.05 55.39
C LEU A 227 -12.55 5.67 56.61
N LEU A 228 -13.69 6.31 56.40
CA LEU A 228 -14.47 6.97 57.45
C LEU A 228 -15.46 6.01 58.16
N ALA A 229 -15.74 4.86 57.58
CA ALA A 229 -16.73 3.91 58.14
C ALA A 229 -16.18 3.17 59.38
N ARG A 230 -17.07 2.83 60.32
CA ARG A 230 -16.74 1.94 61.44
C ARG A 230 -16.38 0.55 60.95
N GLU A 231 -15.55 -0.18 61.71
CA GLU A 231 -15.00 -1.48 61.28
C GLU A 231 -16.09 -2.48 60.86
N GLU A 232 -17.21 -2.51 61.57
CA GLU A 232 -18.32 -3.41 61.26
C GLU A 232 -18.96 -3.10 59.88
N ALA A 233 -19.05 -1.83 59.49
CA ALA A 233 -19.62 -1.41 58.23
C ALA A 233 -18.67 -1.70 57.03
N LYS A 234 -17.36 -1.73 57.28
CA LYS A 234 -16.35 -2.02 56.21
C LYS A 234 -16.58 -3.40 55.61
N TRP A 235 -16.91 -4.40 56.43
CA TRP A 235 -17.12 -5.76 55.94
C TRP A 235 -18.35 -5.92 55.03
N VAL A 236 -19.34 -5.02 55.15
CA VAL A 236 -20.54 -5.02 54.29
C VAL A 236 -20.30 -4.21 53.00
N PHE A 237 -19.68 -3.03 53.12
CA PHE A 237 -19.52 -2.14 51.98
C PHE A 237 -18.34 -2.54 51.05
N LEU A 238 -17.27 -3.16 51.54
CA LEU A 238 -16.12 -3.55 50.73
C LEU A 238 -16.48 -4.56 49.64
N PRO A 239 -17.25 -5.65 49.90
CA PRO A 239 -17.66 -6.58 48.83
C PRO A 239 -18.56 -5.92 47.78
N VAL A 240 -19.46 -5.05 48.17
CA VAL A 240 -20.36 -4.34 47.25
C VAL A 240 -19.58 -3.37 46.36
N LEU A 241 -18.62 -2.64 46.94
CA LEU A 241 -17.71 -1.78 46.20
C LEU A 241 -16.87 -2.56 45.20
N LEU A 242 -16.26 -3.66 45.65
CA LEU A 242 -15.42 -4.52 44.78
C LEU A 242 -16.25 -5.14 43.66
N ALA A 243 -17.47 -5.60 43.95
CA ALA A 243 -18.40 -6.10 42.94
C ALA A 243 -18.81 -5.02 41.93
N GLY A 244 -19.12 -3.81 42.41
CA GLY A 244 -19.45 -2.67 41.56
C GLY A 244 -18.28 -2.23 40.66
N LEU A 245 -17.09 -2.14 41.23
CA LEU A 245 -15.85 -1.85 40.45
C LEU A 245 -15.52 -2.98 39.47
N ALA A 246 -15.72 -4.23 39.84
CA ALA A 246 -15.50 -5.38 38.95
C ALA A 246 -16.50 -5.39 37.78
N LEU A 247 -17.78 -5.10 38.05
CA LEU A 247 -18.81 -4.98 37.02
C LEU A 247 -18.56 -3.77 36.11
N ALA A 248 -18.20 -2.62 36.67
CA ALA A 248 -17.85 -1.44 35.88
C ALA A 248 -16.58 -1.65 35.05
N SER A 249 -15.56 -2.27 35.63
CA SER A 249 -14.33 -2.63 34.89
C SER A 249 -14.61 -3.70 33.83
N LYS A 250 -15.41 -4.73 34.10
CA LYS A 250 -15.84 -5.72 33.13
C LYS A 250 -16.62 -5.08 31.97
N TYR A 251 -17.48 -4.12 32.25
CA TYR A 251 -18.22 -3.38 31.23
C TYR A 251 -17.32 -2.46 30.40
N LEU A 252 -16.43 -1.69 31.03
CA LEU A 252 -15.46 -0.82 30.37
C LEU A 252 -14.39 -1.63 29.62
N ILE A 253 -13.90 -2.71 30.20
CA ILE A 253 -12.88 -3.60 29.61
C ILE A 253 -13.49 -4.47 28.51
N GLY A 254 -14.71 -4.96 28.70
CA GLY A 254 -15.41 -5.80 27.73
C GLY A 254 -15.88 -5.04 26.49
N SER A 255 -16.13 -3.74 26.62
CA SER A 255 -16.52 -2.87 25.48
C SER A 255 -15.32 -2.27 24.75
N ILE A 256 -14.18 -2.12 25.43
CA ILE A 256 -12.93 -1.57 24.85
C ILE A 256 -11.78 -2.42 25.40
N GLY A 257 -11.49 -3.55 24.78
CA GLY A 257 -10.45 -4.48 25.27
C GLY A 257 -9.15 -3.77 25.62
N ILE A 258 -8.61 -3.99 26.81
CA ILE A 258 -7.36 -3.36 27.29
C ILE A 258 -6.20 -3.61 26.33
N ASN A 259 -6.17 -4.78 25.70
CA ASN A 259 -5.16 -5.13 24.70
C ASN A 259 -5.27 -4.22 23.45
N ILE A 260 -6.52 -3.92 23.01
CA ILE A 260 -6.80 -3.00 21.90
C ILE A 260 -6.21 -1.61 22.18
N ILE A 261 -6.40 -1.10 23.38
CA ILE A 261 -5.94 0.23 23.78
C ILE A 261 -4.41 0.27 23.91
N GLY A 262 -3.81 -0.79 24.46
CA GLY A 262 -2.35 -0.87 24.66
C GLY A 262 -1.55 -0.87 23.36
N ASP A 263 -1.95 -1.69 22.40
CA ASP A 263 -1.28 -1.79 21.10
C ASP A 263 -1.46 -0.52 20.26
N ALA A 264 -2.67 0.10 20.31
CA ALA A 264 -2.92 1.39 19.69
C ALA A 264 -2.02 2.48 20.26
N ALA A 265 -1.87 2.52 21.59
CA ALA A 265 -1.01 3.49 22.26
C ALA A 265 0.46 3.36 21.83
N ARG A 266 0.94 2.13 21.70
CA ARG A 266 2.32 1.86 21.26
C ARG A 266 2.58 2.30 19.83
N TYR A 267 1.66 2.01 18.93
CA TYR A 267 1.82 2.41 17.54
C TYR A 267 1.65 3.92 17.34
N LEU A 268 0.64 4.53 17.99
CA LEU A 268 0.28 5.93 17.78
C LEU A 268 1.23 6.91 18.49
N GLN A 269 1.79 6.55 19.66
CA GLN A 269 2.66 7.46 20.40
C GLN A 269 4.13 7.36 19.97
N PRO A 270 4.77 8.46 19.49
CA PRO A 270 6.18 8.48 19.11
C PRO A 270 7.12 8.60 20.32
N LYS A 271 6.90 7.81 21.38
CA LYS A 271 7.80 7.75 22.52
C LYS A 271 9.06 6.94 22.15
N PRO A 272 10.24 7.23 22.71
CA PRO A 272 11.47 6.48 22.44
C PRO A 272 11.32 4.97 22.62
N SER A 273 10.59 4.53 23.64
CA SER A 273 10.29 3.11 23.91
C SER A 273 9.46 2.41 22.80
N ASN A 274 8.71 3.17 22.01
CA ASN A 274 7.81 2.64 20.99
C ASN A 274 8.41 2.71 19.57
N ILE A 275 9.47 3.50 19.38
CA ILE A 275 10.04 3.79 18.05
C ILE A 275 10.53 2.50 17.39
N ALA A 276 11.20 1.61 18.13
CA ALA A 276 11.72 0.35 17.59
C ALA A 276 10.59 -0.54 17.04
N HIS A 277 9.51 -0.71 17.79
CA HIS A 277 8.35 -1.51 17.36
C HIS A 277 7.63 -0.89 16.16
N ARG A 278 7.38 0.42 16.20
CA ARG A 278 6.78 1.15 15.06
C ARG A 278 7.63 0.99 13.79
N GLN A 279 8.94 1.14 13.92
CA GLN A 279 9.88 0.98 12.80
C GLN A 279 9.87 -0.45 12.27
N ALA A 280 9.87 -1.46 13.13
CA ALA A 280 9.82 -2.86 12.72
C ALA A 280 8.53 -3.19 11.95
N ILE A 281 7.36 -2.74 12.42
CA ILE A 281 6.07 -2.91 11.73
C ILE A 281 6.10 -2.21 10.36
N ARG A 282 6.53 -0.95 10.32
CA ARG A 282 6.63 -0.20 9.07
C ARG A 282 7.58 -0.86 8.08
N MET A 283 8.73 -1.31 8.55
CA MET A 283 9.71 -2.00 7.70
C MET A 283 9.18 -3.31 7.14
N ALA A 284 8.50 -4.13 7.94
CA ALA A 284 7.88 -5.37 7.47
C ALA A 284 6.87 -5.11 6.35
N GLY A 285 5.96 -4.13 6.55
CA GLY A 285 4.96 -3.77 5.56
C GLY A 285 5.55 -3.12 4.31
N VAL A 286 6.49 -2.18 4.45
CA VAL A 286 7.16 -1.53 3.30
C VAL A 286 7.99 -2.55 2.51
N ASN A 287 8.67 -3.48 3.17
CA ASN A 287 9.41 -4.55 2.48
C ASN A 287 8.48 -5.46 1.68
N LEU A 288 7.32 -5.82 2.22
CA LEU A 288 6.30 -6.58 1.48
C LEU A 288 5.86 -5.80 0.23
N ILE A 289 5.52 -4.52 0.38
CA ILE A 289 5.11 -3.64 -0.73
C ILE A 289 6.24 -3.50 -1.76
N ASP A 290 7.47 -3.30 -1.33
CA ASP A 290 8.64 -3.21 -2.21
C ASP A 290 8.85 -4.53 -3.00
N LYS A 291 8.75 -5.69 -2.34
CA LYS A 291 8.82 -7.01 -2.99
C LYS A 291 7.71 -7.19 -4.03
N LEU A 292 6.48 -6.75 -3.72
CA LEU A 292 5.37 -6.80 -4.67
C LEU A 292 5.63 -5.92 -5.90
N HIS A 293 6.13 -4.70 -5.72
CA HIS A 293 6.52 -3.80 -6.81
C HIS A 293 7.67 -4.40 -7.66
N GLN A 294 8.70 -4.94 -7.00
CA GLN A 294 9.89 -5.47 -7.66
C GLN A 294 9.65 -6.82 -8.33
N SER A 295 8.66 -7.58 -7.89
CA SER A 295 8.35 -8.91 -8.43
C SER A 295 8.04 -8.92 -9.92
N GLY A 296 7.65 -7.76 -10.47
CA GLY A 296 7.19 -7.64 -11.85
C GLY A 296 5.93 -8.46 -12.17
N ARG A 297 5.29 -9.08 -11.18
CA ARG A 297 4.14 -9.98 -11.37
C ARG A 297 2.81 -9.26 -11.43
N PHE A 298 2.72 -8.09 -10.79
CA PHE A 298 1.47 -7.37 -10.59
C PHE A 298 1.39 -6.12 -11.45
N ASP A 299 0.19 -5.78 -11.84
CA ASP A 299 -0.15 -4.60 -12.62
C ASP A 299 -0.82 -3.54 -11.76
N ARG A 300 -1.32 -3.96 -10.58
CA ARG A 300 -2.01 -3.14 -9.61
C ARG A 300 -1.86 -3.73 -8.21
N ILE A 301 -1.81 -2.86 -7.18
CA ILE A 301 -1.83 -3.22 -5.75
C ILE A 301 -2.97 -2.44 -5.08
N VAL A 302 -3.77 -3.15 -4.29
CA VAL A 302 -4.81 -2.60 -3.41
C VAL A 302 -4.40 -2.86 -1.97
N ILE A 303 -4.44 -1.85 -1.11
CA ILE A 303 -4.13 -1.98 0.31
C ILE A 303 -5.41 -1.82 1.12
N VAL A 304 -5.68 -2.78 1.98
CA VAL A 304 -6.85 -2.80 2.87
C VAL A 304 -6.37 -2.85 4.31
N GLY A 305 -6.75 -1.85 5.10
CA GLY A 305 -6.43 -1.80 6.53
C GLY A 305 -7.69 -1.78 7.39
N HIS A 306 -7.73 -2.61 8.41
CA HIS A 306 -8.80 -2.64 9.39
C HIS A 306 -8.33 -2.08 10.72
N SER A 307 -9.15 -1.27 11.38
CA SER A 307 -8.83 -0.72 12.71
C SER A 307 -7.45 -0.04 12.73
N LEU A 308 -6.55 -0.37 13.67
CA LEU A 308 -5.17 0.11 13.68
C LEU A 308 -4.41 -0.24 12.39
N GLY A 309 -4.74 -1.37 11.76
CA GLY A 309 -4.16 -1.73 10.46
C GLY A 309 -4.45 -0.68 9.37
N SER A 310 -5.49 0.14 9.50
CA SER A 310 -5.75 1.26 8.58
C SER A 310 -4.77 2.43 8.78
N VAL A 311 -4.31 2.67 10.00
CA VAL A 311 -3.25 3.64 10.29
C VAL A 311 -1.92 3.15 9.76
N ILE A 312 -1.63 1.85 9.98
CA ILE A 312 -0.44 1.21 9.42
C ILE A 312 -0.48 1.29 7.90
N ALA A 313 -1.60 0.95 7.24
CA ALA A 313 -1.78 1.05 5.79
C ALA A 313 -1.48 2.45 5.25
N TYR A 314 -2.00 3.49 5.92
CA TYR A 314 -1.71 4.88 5.60
C TYR A 314 -0.20 5.17 5.69
N ASP A 315 0.45 4.80 6.80
CA ASP A 315 1.89 4.96 6.98
C ASP A 315 2.71 4.23 5.92
N LEU A 316 2.32 2.98 5.59
CA LEU A 316 3.00 2.19 4.57
C LEU A 316 2.94 2.85 3.18
N ILE A 317 1.80 3.43 2.81
CA ILE A 317 1.67 4.18 1.55
C ILE A 317 2.59 5.40 1.55
N VAL A 318 2.59 6.18 2.62
CA VAL A 318 3.43 7.37 2.74
C VAL A 318 4.91 7.01 2.65
N HIS A 319 5.36 6.00 3.39
CA HIS A 319 6.76 5.58 3.38
C HIS A 319 7.19 4.90 2.09
N SER A 320 6.34 4.10 1.46
CA SER A 320 6.62 3.50 0.15
C SER A 320 6.68 4.59 -0.94
N TRP A 321 5.81 5.61 -0.86
CA TRP A 321 5.86 6.75 -1.76
C TRP A 321 7.19 7.49 -1.66
N LEU A 322 7.67 7.79 -0.44
CA LEU A 322 8.96 8.42 -0.22
C LEU A 322 10.14 7.66 -0.86
N ARG A 323 10.05 6.34 -0.92
CA ARG A 323 11.09 5.49 -1.54
C ARG A 323 11.01 5.48 -3.07
N LEU A 324 9.82 5.54 -3.64
CA LEU A 324 9.59 5.26 -5.06
C LEU A 324 9.41 6.51 -5.91
N HIS A 325 8.87 7.62 -5.38
CA HIS A 325 8.46 8.77 -6.18
C HIS A 325 9.60 9.47 -6.93
N ARG A 326 10.86 9.35 -6.49
CA ARG A 326 12.04 9.95 -7.13
C ARG A 326 12.86 8.98 -7.99
N ARG A 327 12.71 7.68 -7.80
CA ARG A 327 13.67 6.69 -8.35
C ARG A 327 13.57 6.45 -9.85
N HIS A 328 12.46 6.81 -10.48
CA HIS A 328 12.14 6.27 -11.80
C HIS A 328 11.64 7.29 -12.82
N MET A 329 11.84 8.57 -12.59
CA MET A 329 11.51 9.58 -13.59
C MET A 329 12.57 9.68 -14.67
N LYS A 330 12.25 9.21 -15.87
CA LYS A 330 12.99 9.57 -17.07
C LYS A 330 12.44 10.87 -17.67
N PRO A 331 13.32 11.84 -18.03
CA PRO A 331 12.95 13.22 -18.34
C PRO A 331 12.05 13.43 -19.56
N GLU A 332 12.02 12.52 -20.50
CA GLU A 332 11.81 12.86 -21.91
C GLU A 332 10.37 12.73 -22.44
N LYS A 333 9.38 12.28 -21.66
CA LYS A 333 8.05 11.94 -22.22
C LYS A 333 6.84 12.26 -21.35
N ILE A 334 6.87 13.33 -20.61
CA ILE A 334 5.76 13.61 -19.70
C ILE A 334 4.76 14.56 -20.32
N GLY A 335 3.73 13.99 -20.98
CA GLY A 335 2.48 14.69 -21.20
C GLY A 335 1.70 14.77 -19.88
N PHE A 336 1.98 15.74 -19.01
CA PHE A 336 1.33 15.92 -17.70
C PHE A 336 -0.12 16.40 -17.75
N LYS A 337 -0.80 16.31 -18.90
CA LYS A 337 -2.13 16.91 -19.07
C LYS A 337 -3.13 16.45 -17.99
N ALA A 338 -3.12 15.17 -17.61
CA ALA A 338 -3.99 14.67 -16.55
C ALA A 338 -3.57 15.20 -15.17
N PHE A 339 -2.26 15.35 -14.91
CA PHE A 339 -1.77 15.98 -13.68
C PHE A 339 -2.08 17.48 -13.63
N LEU A 340 -1.98 18.18 -14.76
CA LEU A 340 -2.36 19.59 -14.85
C LEU A 340 -3.85 19.77 -14.57
N ASN A 341 -4.69 18.88 -15.11
CA ASN A 341 -6.13 18.87 -14.84
C ASN A 341 -6.40 18.55 -13.36
N LEU A 342 -5.67 17.58 -12.77
CA LEU A 342 -5.78 17.23 -11.37
C LEU A 342 -5.40 18.42 -10.48
N VAL A 343 -4.24 19.04 -10.72
CA VAL A 343 -3.76 20.21 -9.97
C VAL A 343 -4.70 21.41 -10.17
N GLY A 344 -5.15 21.66 -11.39
CA GLY A 344 -6.11 22.72 -11.70
C GLY A 344 -7.48 22.51 -11.06
N SER A 345 -7.83 21.30 -10.66
CA SER A 345 -9.07 21.00 -9.93
C SER A 345 -8.95 21.17 -8.41
N ILE A 346 -7.74 21.15 -7.86
CA ILE A 346 -7.50 21.30 -6.41
C ILE A 346 -7.98 22.67 -5.89
N GLY A 347 -7.91 23.72 -6.69
CA GLY A 347 -8.26 25.09 -6.26
C GLY A 347 -9.64 25.59 -6.73
N LYS A 348 -10.32 24.89 -7.62
CA LYS A 348 -11.47 25.48 -8.35
C LYS A 348 -12.87 24.99 -7.94
N MET A 349 -13.00 23.79 -7.41
CA MET A 349 -14.27 23.25 -6.87
C MET A 349 -13.96 22.13 -5.88
N PRO A 350 -14.71 22.00 -4.77
CA PRO A 350 -14.64 20.82 -3.92
C PRO A 350 -15.22 19.63 -4.70
N LEU A 351 -14.35 18.84 -5.34
CA LEU A 351 -14.76 17.59 -5.97
C LEU A 351 -15.27 16.61 -4.90
N SER A 352 -16.35 15.90 -5.21
CA SER A 352 -16.78 14.78 -4.39
C SER A 352 -15.72 13.67 -4.40
N GLY A 353 -15.66 12.86 -3.36
CA GLY A 353 -14.72 11.74 -3.32
C GLY A 353 -14.81 10.82 -4.55
N SER A 354 -16.01 10.57 -5.07
CA SER A 354 -16.21 9.73 -6.26
C SER A 354 -15.69 10.37 -7.56
N ASP A 355 -15.83 11.68 -7.75
CA ASP A 355 -15.33 12.36 -8.95
C ASP A 355 -13.81 12.55 -8.87
N ALA A 356 -13.30 12.84 -7.67
CA ALA A 356 -11.86 12.88 -7.44
C ALA A 356 -11.20 11.53 -7.76
N GLN A 357 -11.81 10.40 -7.38
CA GLN A 357 -11.30 9.07 -7.66
C GLN A 357 -11.18 8.78 -9.16
N LYS A 358 -12.06 9.31 -10.00
CA LYS A 358 -11.93 9.20 -11.47
C LYS A 358 -10.68 9.92 -11.98
N LEU A 359 -10.43 11.14 -11.48
CA LEU A 359 -9.23 11.89 -11.83
C LEU A 359 -7.95 11.24 -11.32
N GLN A 360 -7.96 10.73 -10.09
CA GLN A 360 -6.83 9.99 -9.51
C GLN A 360 -6.51 8.74 -10.35
N ALA A 361 -7.52 8.00 -10.81
CA ALA A 361 -7.33 6.84 -11.68
C ALA A 361 -6.71 7.23 -13.03
N GLN A 362 -7.13 8.34 -13.63
CA GLN A 362 -6.54 8.86 -14.86
C GLN A 362 -5.07 9.30 -14.64
N ALA A 363 -4.81 9.99 -13.54
CA ALA A 363 -3.46 10.42 -13.17
C ALA A 363 -2.55 9.21 -12.92
N TRP A 364 -3.02 8.19 -12.18
CA TRP A 364 -2.28 6.93 -11.99
C TRP A 364 -1.98 6.24 -13.32
N ARG A 365 -2.97 6.14 -14.22
CA ARG A 365 -2.77 5.55 -15.56
C ARG A 365 -1.69 6.30 -16.33
N GLN A 366 -1.69 7.62 -16.31
CA GLN A 366 -0.67 8.43 -16.97
C GLN A 366 0.71 8.24 -16.33
N LEU A 367 0.77 8.16 -15.00
CA LEU A 367 1.99 7.86 -14.27
C LEU A 367 2.58 6.51 -14.73
N ARG A 368 1.75 5.49 -14.89
CA ARG A 368 2.15 4.17 -15.38
C ARG A 368 2.63 4.20 -16.84
N LEU A 369 1.94 4.91 -17.72
CA LEU A 369 2.35 5.09 -19.13
C LEU A 369 3.73 5.77 -19.23
N ASN A 370 4.08 6.61 -18.28
CA ASN A 370 5.40 7.24 -18.15
C ASN A 370 6.43 6.39 -17.41
N THR A 371 6.23 5.07 -17.35
CA THR A 371 7.16 4.08 -16.78
C THR A 371 7.39 4.17 -15.26
N GLN A 372 6.55 4.90 -14.54
CA GLN A 372 6.64 4.98 -13.08
C GLN A 372 6.25 3.65 -12.43
N PRO A 373 6.99 3.17 -11.41
CA PRO A 373 6.75 1.85 -10.83
C PRO A 373 5.55 1.79 -9.89
N TRP A 374 4.96 2.92 -9.50
CA TRP A 374 3.91 2.97 -8.49
C TRP A 374 2.68 2.15 -8.90
N LEU A 375 2.45 1.03 -8.21
CA LEU A 375 1.36 0.09 -8.48
C LEU A 375 0.16 0.26 -7.55
N ILE A 376 0.30 1.00 -6.44
CA ILE A 376 -0.77 1.15 -5.46
C ILE A 376 -1.82 2.10 -6.03
N THR A 377 -3.00 1.55 -6.31
CA THR A 377 -4.13 2.32 -6.86
C THR A 377 -5.11 2.72 -5.78
N ASP A 378 -5.24 1.91 -4.71
CA ASP A 378 -6.29 2.07 -3.72
C ASP A 378 -5.78 1.82 -2.31
N LEU A 379 -6.22 2.69 -1.40
CA LEU A 379 -6.25 2.49 0.03
C LEU A 379 -7.72 2.32 0.45
N ILE A 380 -8.01 1.22 1.10
CA ILE A 380 -9.33 0.96 1.68
C ILE A 380 -9.16 0.85 3.19
N THR A 381 -9.85 1.71 3.93
CA THR A 381 -9.82 1.72 5.39
C THR A 381 -11.17 1.26 5.93
N LEU A 382 -11.14 0.35 6.89
CA LEU A 382 -12.30 -0.26 7.52
C LEU A 382 -12.28 0.05 9.02
N GLY A 383 -13.27 0.78 9.52
CA GLY A 383 -13.33 1.13 10.93
C GLY A 383 -12.09 1.86 11.45
N SER A 384 -11.65 2.86 10.70
CA SER A 384 -10.36 3.51 10.92
C SER A 384 -10.38 4.49 12.11
N PRO A 385 -9.45 4.36 13.08
CA PRO A 385 -9.26 5.34 14.15
C PRO A 385 -8.66 6.66 13.65
N LEU A 386 -8.26 6.77 12.38
CA LEU A 386 -7.85 8.03 11.76
C LEU A 386 -8.96 9.09 11.80
N THR A 387 -10.21 8.71 12.02
CA THR A 387 -11.31 9.67 12.29
C THR A 387 -11.03 10.56 13.50
N TYR A 388 -10.14 10.13 14.40
CA TYR A 388 -9.68 10.86 15.58
C TYR A 388 -8.19 11.21 15.49
N ALA A 389 -7.65 11.40 14.29
CA ALA A 389 -6.22 11.66 14.11
C ALA A 389 -5.76 12.94 14.83
N ASP A 390 -6.59 13.98 14.85
CA ASP A 390 -6.35 15.22 15.59
C ASP A 390 -6.37 15.03 17.12
N PHE A 391 -6.88 13.89 17.59
CA PHE A 391 -6.94 13.51 18.99
C PHE A 391 -5.92 12.41 19.35
N LEU A 392 -5.62 11.48 18.44
CA LEU A 392 -4.77 10.30 18.71
C LEU A 392 -3.31 10.50 18.26
N ILE A 393 -3.09 11.18 17.13
CA ILE A 393 -1.77 11.38 16.53
C ILE A 393 -1.15 12.67 17.04
N GLU A 394 -1.92 13.75 17.03
CA GLU A 394 -1.51 15.08 17.51
C GLU A 394 -2.18 15.42 18.85
N ASN A 395 -1.77 16.53 19.47
CA ASN A 395 -2.34 16.93 20.76
C ASN A 395 -3.68 17.65 20.61
N ASN A 396 -3.93 18.28 19.48
CA ASN A 396 -5.17 19.01 19.21
C ASN A 396 -5.33 19.27 17.70
N ARG A 397 -6.49 19.79 17.32
CA ARG A 397 -6.84 20.11 15.92
C ARG A 397 -5.87 21.13 15.29
N THR A 398 -5.39 22.09 16.06
CA THR A 398 -4.47 23.12 15.54
C THR A 398 -3.12 22.52 15.16
N GLU A 399 -2.55 21.67 16.01
CA GLU A 399 -1.31 20.96 15.73
C GLU A 399 -1.47 20.00 14.54
N PHE A 400 -2.59 19.28 14.47
CA PHE A 400 -2.92 18.44 13.31
C PHE A 400 -2.96 19.28 12.02
N THR A 401 -3.69 20.39 12.03
CA THR A 401 -3.78 21.29 10.87
C THR A 401 -2.41 21.81 10.46
N ARG A 402 -1.56 22.16 11.43
CA ARG A 402 -0.18 22.57 11.17
C ARG A 402 0.64 21.45 10.54
N ALA A 403 0.58 20.23 11.07
CA ALA A 403 1.28 19.08 10.51
C ALA A 403 0.83 18.76 9.07
N VAL A 404 -0.45 18.98 8.75
CA VAL A 404 -0.97 18.91 7.38
C VAL A 404 -0.37 20.03 6.53
N GLN A 405 -0.36 21.29 7.00
CA GLN A 405 0.23 22.43 6.27
C GLN A 405 1.73 22.25 6.03
N ASP A 406 2.44 21.69 7.00
CA ASP A 406 3.87 21.38 6.92
C ASP A 406 4.14 20.11 6.06
N ARG A 407 3.10 19.48 5.52
CA ARG A 407 3.15 18.23 4.71
C ARG A 407 3.78 17.04 5.43
N VAL A 408 3.72 17.04 6.74
CA VAL A 408 4.10 15.90 7.59
C VAL A 408 3.01 14.82 7.51
N ILE A 409 1.73 15.26 7.45
CA ILE A 409 0.56 14.40 7.29
C ILE A 409 -0.03 14.61 5.87
N PRO A 410 0.25 13.72 4.92
CA PRO A 410 -0.35 13.74 3.59
C PRO A 410 -1.88 13.61 3.59
N VAL A 411 -2.55 14.43 2.79
CA VAL A 411 -4.02 14.49 2.68
C VAL A 411 -4.48 14.29 1.23
N ALA A 412 -5.79 14.14 1.02
CA ALA A 412 -6.43 13.93 -0.27
C ALA A 412 -7.55 14.98 -0.51
N PRO A 413 -7.34 16.04 -1.32
CA PRO A 413 -6.22 16.27 -2.22
C PRO A 413 -4.92 16.61 -1.50
N PRO A 414 -3.76 16.30 -2.10
CA PRO A 414 -2.47 16.75 -1.60
C PRO A 414 -2.38 18.28 -1.60
N LEU A 415 -1.80 18.84 -0.55
CA LEU A 415 -1.55 20.29 -0.51
C LEU A 415 -0.49 20.66 -1.55
N CYS A 416 -0.74 21.76 -2.25
CA CYS A 416 0.22 22.34 -3.16
C CYS A 416 1.36 23.03 -2.39
N GLU A 417 2.58 22.98 -2.94
CA GLU A 417 3.69 23.78 -2.42
C GLU A 417 3.60 25.20 -2.92
N MET A 418 3.66 26.16 -2.02
CA MET A 418 3.75 27.59 -2.36
C MET A 418 5.19 27.94 -2.71
N THR A 419 5.41 28.57 -3.87
CA THR A 419 6.71 29.08 -4.26
C THR A 419 7.02 30.35 -3.48
N THR A 420 7.95 30.27 -2.54
CA THR A 420 8.63 31.48 -2.02
C THR A 420 9.91 31.70 -2.81
N LYS A 421 10.27 32.95 -3.09
CA LYS A 421 11.50 33.30 -3.84
C LYS A 421 12.78 32.66 -3.28
N GLU A 422 12.79 32.25 -2.02
CA GLU A 422 13.93 31.65 -1.35
C GLU A 422 14.05 30.13 -1.52
N ARG A 423 13.01 29.44 -2.00
CA ARG A 423 12.98 27.97 -2.22
C ARG A 423 13.03 27.56 -3.70
N THR A 424 13.43 28.44 -4.58
CA THR A 424 13.41 28.27 -6.04
C THR A 424 14.31 27.17 -6.61
N THR A 425 15.18 26.54 -5.83
CA THR A 425 16.07 25.47 -6.30
C THR A 425 15.39 24.09 -6.42
N LEU A 426 14.20 23.90 -5.87
CA LEU A 426 13.47 22.63 -5.88
C LEU A 426 12.08 22.73 -6.52
N LEU A 427 11.61 23.91 -6.88
CA LEU A 427 10.26 24.17 -7.37
C LEU A 427 10.29 24.68 -8.81
N ILE A 428 9.29 24.33 -9.62
CA ILE A 428 9.16 24.86 -10.96
C ILE A 428 8.75 26.33 -10.85
N PRO A 429 9.58 27.29 -11.26
CA PRO A 429 9.14 28.65 -11.43
C PRO A 429 8.40 28.74 -12.76
N SER A 430 7.15 28.34 -12.81
CA SER A 430 6.25 28.69 -13.90
C SER A 430 5.29 29.74 -13.36
N SER A 431 5.29 30.91 -13.96
CA SER A 431 4.38 32.01 -13.66
C SER A 431 2.89 31.66 -13.78
N SER A 432 2.58 30.44 -14.26
CA SER A 432 1.24 29.90 -14.42
C SER A 432 0.85 28.81 -13.41
N MET A 433 1.73 28.47 -12.44
CA MET A 433 1.55 27.35 -11.52
C MET A 433 1.85 27.69 -10.05
N GLU A 434 1.41 28.84 -9.58
CA GLU A 434 1.39 29.10 -8.14
C GLU A 434 0.60 28.01 -7.44
N GLY A 435 1.21 27.36 -6.45
CA GLY A 435 0.59 26.30 -5.68
C GLY A 435 0.63 24.89 -6.28
N SER A 436 1.64 24.53 -7.08
CA SER A 436 1.76 23.20 -7.68
C SER A 436 2.16 22.10 -6.67
N SER A 437 1.56 20.91 -6.80
CA SER A 437 2.00 19.67 -6.12
C SER A 437 3.25 19.05 -6.75
N ILE A 438 3.87 19.73 -7.71
CA ILE A 438 4.98 19.26 -8.51
C ILE A 438 6.18 20.16 -8.27
N TYR A 439 7.39 19.60 -8.16
CA TYR A 439 8.62 20.39 -8.16
C TYR A 439 9.58 20.02 -9.28
N ALA A 440 10.43 20.99 -9.67
CA ALA A 440 11.51 20.76 -10.59
C ALA A 440 12.71 20.15 -9.86
N THR A 441 13.36 19.20 -10.52
CA THR A 441 14.67 18.70 -10.13
C THR A 441 15.77 19.48 -10.87
N ARG A 442 17.05 19.28 -10.51
CA ARG A 442 18.20 19.88 -11.20
C ARG A 442 18.24 19.59 -12.71
N SER A 443 17.51 18.58 -13.16
CA SER A 443 17.38 18.17 -14.56
C SER A 443 16.12 18.69 -15.26
N ASN A 444 15.47 19.70 -14.74
CA ASN A 444 14.17 20.25 -15.22
C ASN A 444 13.03 19.22 -15.28
N LEU A 445 13.12 18.18 -14.45
CA LEU A 445 12.10 17.16 -14.33
C LEU A 445 11.05 17.57 -13.31
N SER A 446 9.81 17.46 -13.71
CA SER A 446 8.68 17.67 -12.82
C SER A 446 8.27 16.36 -12.15
N VAL A 447 8.22 16.33 -10.82
CA VAL A 447 7.83 15.17 -10.03
C VAL A 447 6.76 15.55 -9.01
N LEU A 448 5.87 14.62 -8.69
CA LEU A 448 4.99 14.78 -7.54
C LEU A 448 5.83 14.84 -6.26
N HIS A 449 5.54 15.79 -5.37
CA HIS A 449 6.31 15.95 -4.15
C HIS A 449 6.12 14.79 -3.16
N HIS A 450 6.93 14.76 -2.12
CA HIS A 450 7.01 13.68 -1.12
C HIS A 450 5.70 13.40 -0.37
N ALA A 451 4.81 14.38 -0.24
CA ALA A 451 3.53 14.25 0.45
C ALA A 451 2.33 14.14 -0.51
N ALA A 452 2.55 13.70 -1.76
CA ALA A 452 1.51 13.60 -2.76
C ALA A 452 1.12 12.16 -3.20
N PRO A 453 1.16 11.11 -2.35
CA PRO A 453 0.74 9.77 -2.76
C PRO A 453 -0.72 9.73 -3.18
N PHE A 454 -1.57 10.51 -2.52
CA PHE A 454 -3.01 10.56 -2.78
C PHE A 454 -3.40 11.42 -4.02
N ALA A 455 -2.44 11.94 -4.76
CA ALA A 455 -2.69 12.43 -6.11
C ALA A 455 -3.05 11.30 -7.10
N VAL A 456 -2.54 10.08 -6.85
CA VAL A 456 -2.64 8.92 -7.73
C VAL A 456 -3.15 7.65 -7.03
N THR A 457 -3.26 7.66 -5.71
CA THR A 457 -3.84 6.58 -4.92
C THR A 457 -5.19 7.02 -4.38
N ARG A 458 -6.24 6.31 -4.73
CA ARG A 458 -7.61 6.57 -4.26
C ARG A 458 -7.74 6.11 -2.83
N TRP A 459 -8.49 6.85 -2.02
CA TRP A 459 -8.77 6.49 -0.64
C TRP A 459 -10.26 6.31 -0.44
N THR A 460 -10.68 5.10 -0.10
CA THR A 460 -12.07 4.77 0.26
C THR A 460 -12.11 4.33 1.71
N ASN A 461 -13.00 4.92 2.49
CA ASN A 461 -13.15 4.65 3.90
C ASN A 461 -14.56 4.13 4.20
N LEU A 462 -14.64 2.92 4.71
CA LEU A 462 -15.91 2.31 5.12
C LEU A 462 -16.01 2.32 6.63
N TYR A 463 -17.15 2.77 7.15
CA TYR A 463 -17.42 2.79 8.58
C TYR A 463 -18.89 2.55 8.89
N PHE A 464 -19.18 1.79 9.94
CA PHE A 464 -20.55 1.66 10.46
C PHE A 464 -20.91 2.91 11.26
N LYS A 465 -22.07 3.51 10.94
CA LYS A 465 -22.55 4.68 11.68
C LYS A 465 -22.76 4.30 13.15
N THR A 466 -22.22 5.09 14.06
CA THR A 466 -22.44 4.91 15.48
C THR A 466 -23.65 5.72 15.96
N ASN A 467 -24.34 5.23 16.98
CA ASN A 467 -25.37 5.99 17.66
C ASN A 467 -24.76 6.94 18.72
N TRP A 468 -25.59 7.80 19.33
CA TRP A 468 -25.17 8.83 20.27
C TRP A 468 -24.43 8.32 21.52
N ASN A 469 -24.71 7.10 21.98
CA ASN A 469 -24.05 6.48 23.13
C ASN A 469 -22.87 5.54 22.75
N GLY A 470 -22.58 5.38 21.48
CA GLY A 470 -21.45 4.55 21.01
C GLY A 470 -21.67 3.03 21.12
N LEU A 471 -22.85 2.57 21.55
CA LEU A 471 -23.11 1.14 21.81
C LEU A 471 -23.48 0.37 20.54
N LYS A 472 -23.98 1.05 19.51
CA LYS A 472 -24.34 0.46 18.21
C LYS A 472 -23.46 1.04 17.12
N GLY A 473 -23.12 0.22 16.14
CA GLY A 473 -22.24 0.63 15.04
C GLY A 473 -20.76 0.49 15.39
N ASP A 474 -19.93 1.37 14.86
CA ASP A 474 -18.48 1.36 15.10
C ASP A 474 -18.06 2.69 15.73
N LEU A 475 -17.72 2.67 17.01
CA LEU A 475 -17.24 3.83 17.73
C LEU A 475 -15.84 4.24 17.32
N ILE A 476 -15.03 3.30 16.83
CA ILE A 476 -13.61 3.52 16.45
C ILE A 476 -13.54 4.14 15.05
N GLY A 477 -14.46 3.74 14.17
CA GLY A 477 -14.54 4.22 12.80
C GLY A 477 -15.49 5.40 12.63
N GLY A 478 -15.16 6.27 11.68
CA GLY A 478 -16.00 7.43 11.33
C GLY A 478 -15.56 8.06 10.02
N PRO A 479 -16.13 9.21 9.62
CA PRO A 479 -15.76 9.91 8.41
C PRO A 479 -14.33 10.44 8.50
N LEU A 480 -13.54 10.27 7.44
CA LEU A 480 -12.16 10.74 7.32
C LEU A 480 -12.04 12.03 6.49
N ALA A 481 -13.00 12.30 5.60
CA ALA A 481 -12.91 13.44 4.69
C ALA A 481 -12.77 14.79 5.43
N THR A 482 -13.32 14.90 6.65
CA THR A 482 -13.21 16.11 7.49
C THR A 482 -11.79 16.43 7.97
N LEU A 483 -10.94 15.41 8.10
CA LEU A 483 -9.54 15.53 8.53
C LEU A 483 -8.56 15.43 7.38
N PHE A 484 -8.79 14.46 6.49
CA PHE A 484 -7.87 14.10 5.42
C PHE A 484 -8.26 14.63 4.04
N GLY A 485 -9.34 15.42 3.96
CA GLY A 485 -9.71 16.13 2.74
C GLY A 485 -10.80 15.46 1.89
N SER A 486 -11.42 16.26 1.03
CA SER A 486 -12.65 15.93 0.29
C SER A 486 -12.51 14.82 -0.76
N TRP A 487 -11.28 14.42 -1.11
CA TRP A 487 -11.05 13.32 -2.05
C TRP A 487 -11.10 11.94 -1.39
N VAL A 488 -11.12 11.89 -0.06
CA VAL A 488 -11.46 10.65 0.65
C VAL A 488 -12.92 10.33 0.41
N LYS A 489 -13.21 9.15 -0.14
CA LYS A 489 -14.58 8.66 -0.33
C LYS A 489 -15.05 7.96 0.94
N ASP A 490 -15.80 8.67 1.77
CA ASP A 490 -16.45 8.09 2.93
C ASP A 490 -17.69 7.29 2.52
N VAL A 491 -17.77 6.03 2.93
CA VAL A 491 -18.89 5.10 2.69
C VAL A 491 -19.51 4.73 4.04
N PRO A 492 -20.57 5.43 4.48
CA PRO A 492 -21.25 5.11 5.72
C PRO A 492 -22.11 3.86 5.56
N LEU A 493 -21.91 2.90 6.46
CA LEU A 493 -22.65 1.63 6.52
C LEU A 493 -23.70 1.67 7.63
N SER A 494 -24.81 0.99 7.41
CA SER A 494 -25.82 0.78 8.45
C SER A 494 -25.35 -0.29 9.44
N PRO A 495 -25.53 -0.08 10.75
CA PRO A 495 -25.17 -1.07 11.76
C PRO A 495 -25.86 -2.42 11.54
N ILE A 496 -25.15 -3.51 11.81
CA ILE A 496 -25.66 -4.87 11.72
C ILE A 496 -26.17 -5.27 13.11
N GLY A 497 -27.47 -5.59 13.25
CA GLY A 497 -28.05 -6.27 14.44
C GLY A 497 -27.97 -5.38 15.68
N GLY A 498 -27.99 -4.43 16.09
CA GLY A 498 -27.99 -3.69 17.38
C GLY A 498 -26.73 -3.86 18.24
N ARG A 499 -25.63 -4.33 17.66
CA ARG A 499 -24.36 -4.64 18.33
C ARG A 499 -23.27 -3.64 17.95
N PHE A 500 -22.14 -3.73 18.65
CA PHE A 500 -20.88 -3.11 18.24
C PHE A 500 -20.31 -3.82 17.02
N ASN A 501 -20.10 -3.09 15.91
CA ASN A 501 -19.80 -3.67 14.59
C ASN A 501 -18.35 -3.51 14.16
N HIS A 502 -17.42 -3.16 15.03
CA HIS A 502 -16.03 -2.88 14.66
C HIS A 502 -15.32 -4.04 13.93
N THR A 503 -15.66 -5.28 14.26
CA THR A 503 -15.09 -6.49 13.63
C THR A 503 -15.98 -7.09 12.54
N SER A 504 -17.08 -6.43 12.16
CA SER A 504 -18.11 -7.01 11.29
C SER A 504 -17.97 -6.67 9.82
N TYR A 505 -16.90 -6.01 9.38
CA TYR A 505 -16.74 -5.51 8.02
C TYR A 505 -16.76 -6.59 6.94
N TRP A 506 -16.30 -7.81 7.26
CA TRP A 506 -16.34 -8.98 6.38
C TRP A 506 -17.21 -10.11 6.92
N PHE A 507 -18.06 -9.82 7.89
CA PHE A 507 -18.96 -10.81 8.47
C PHE A 507 -20.21 -10.96 7.59
N LYS A 508 -20.53 -12.20 7.19
CA LYS A 508 -21.69 -12.50 6.35
C LYS A 508 -22.97 -12.43 7.19
N ASP A 509 -23.89 -11.55 6.82
CA ASP A 509 -25.23 -11.46 7.38
C ASP A 509 -26.31 -11.64 6.31
N SER A 510 -27.58 -11.62 6.70
CA SER A 510 -28.71 -11.79 5.79
C SER A 510 -28.87 -10.69 4.75
N ASN A 511 -28.32 -9.49 4.98
CA ASN A 511 -28.50 -8.32 4.11
C ASN A 511 -27.25 -7.94 3.31
N SER A 512 -26.08 -8.31 3.77
CA SER A 512 -24.76 -8.22 3.11
C SER A 512 -24.43 -6.93 2.31
N LYS A 513 -25.17 -5.82 2.54
CA LYS A 513 -24.94 -4.53 1.86
C LYS A 513 -23.53 -3.98 2.13
N HIS A 514 -22.99 -4.21 3.33
CA HIS A 514 -21.64 -3.82 3.69
C HIS A 514 -20.59 -4.63 2.89
N LEU A 515 -20.86 -5.93 2.62
CA LEU A 515 -20.00 -6.77 1.77
C LEU A 515 -20.03 -6.30 0.32
N GLN A 516 -21.19 -5.90 -0.18
CA GLN A 516 -21.30 -5.31 -1.51
C GLN A 516 -20.50 -4.01 -1.58
N ALA A 517 -20.65 -3.10 -0.62
CA ALA A 517 -19.88 -1.85 -0.58
C ALA A 517 -18.36 -2.10 -0.50
N LEU A 518 -17.93 -3.12 0.24
CA LEU A 518 -16.54 -3.53 0.33
C LEU A 518 -16.05 -4.12 -1.00
N SER A 519 -16.82 -4.99 -1.64
CA SER A 519 -16.48 -5.57 -2.96
C SER A 519 -16.38 -4.50 -4.04
N GLU A 520 -17.31 -3.54 -4.07
CA GLU A 520 -17.27 -2.38 -4.98
C GLU A 520 -16.04 -1.51 -4.73
N SER A 521 -15.64 -1.33 -3.47
CA SER A 521 -14.44 -0.56 -3.09
C SER A 521 -13.15 -1.24 -3.51
N LEU A 522 -13.09 -2.56 -3.45
CA LEU A 522 -11.97 -3.36 -3.93
C LEU A 522 -11.80 -3.31 -5.46
N GLN A 523 -12.85 -2.92 -6.17
CA GLN A 523 -12.86 -2.84 -7.65
C GLN A 523 -12.32 -4.13 -8.29
N MET A 524 -12.87 -5.26 -7.88
CA MET A 524 -12.42 -6.57 -8.35
C MET A 524 -12.64 -6.78 -9.85
N ASP A 525 -13.47 -5.96 -10.50
CA ASP A 525 -13.83 -5.99 -11.93
C ASP A 525 -12.94 -5.13 -12.85
N ALA A 526 -11.79 -4.69 -12.35
CA ALA A 526 -10.88 -3.78 -13.06
C ALA A 526 -10.11 -4.41 -14.25
N LYS A 527 -10.43 -5.64 -14.67
CA LYS A 527 -9.68 -6.37 -15.73
C LYS A 527 -9.63 -5.60 -17.05
N LYS A 528 -10.74 -5.05 -17.51
CA LYS A 528 -10.80 -4.32 -18.78
C LYS A 528 -9.91 -3.08 -18.79
N ASP A 529 -9.93 -2.33 -17.70
CA ASP A 529 -9.12 -1.11 -17.55
C ASP A 529 -7.62 -1.45 -17.50
N LEU A 530 -7.25 -2.53 -16.82
CA LEU A 530 -5.88 -3.01 -16.77
C LEU A 530 -5.40 -3.52 -18.13
N ILE A 531 -6.22 -4.29 -18.86
CA ILE A 531 -5.89 -4.74 -20.23
C ILE A 531 -5.63 -3.53 -21.13
N SER A 532 -6.53 -2.54 -21.12
CA SER A 532 -6.37 -1.31 -21.89
C SER A 532 -5.10 -0.54 -21.55
N LEU A 533 -4.71 -0.50 -20.26
CA LEU A 533 -3.45 0.09 -19.83
C LEU A 533 -2.24 -0.71 -20.35
N LEU A 534 -2.25 -2.03 -20.15
CA LEU A 534 -1.14 -2.92 -20.49
C LEU A 534 -0.86 -2.96 -22.00
N GLN A 535 -1.89 -2.81 -22.83
CA GLN A 535 -1.73 -2.70 -24.28
C GLN A 535 -0.95 -1.44 -24.70
N CYS A 536 -1.10 -0.35 -23.94
CA CYS A 536 -0.42 0.92 -24.19
C CYS A 536 1.02 0.95 -23.61
N LEU A 537 1.37 0.03 -22.70
CA LEU A 537 2.70 0.02 -22.07
C LEU A 537 3.76 -0.55 -23.01
N PRO A 538 4.97 0.07 -23.05
CA PRO A 538 6.05 -0.47 -23.85
C PRO A 538 6.53 -1.82 -23.31
N PRO A 539 6.90 -2.78 -24.17
CA PRO A 539 7.39 -4.10 -23.75
C PRO A 539 8.59 -4.03 -22.79
N SER A 540 9.42 -3.01 -22.88
CA SER A 540 10.59 -2.81 -22.03
C SER A 540 10.25 -2.72 -20.53
N LEU A 541 9.05 -2.25 -20.17
CA LEU A 541 8.59 -2.20 -18.78
C LEU A 541 8.38 -3.59 -18.15
N PHE A 542 8.03 -4.56 -18.97
CA PHE A 542 7.87 -5.95 -18.53
C PHE A 542 9.21 -6.67 -18.36
N LEU A 543 10.27 -6.12 -18.96
CA LEU A 543 11.62 -6.68 -18.98
C LEU A 543 12.50 -6.19 -17.82
N GLN A 544 12.24 -4.98 -17.30
CA GLN A 544 13.08 -4.36 -16.27
C GLN A 544 13.03 -5.07 -14.91
N ASN A 545 11.99 -5.83 -14.63
CA ASN A 545 11.75 -6.44 -13.32
C ASN A 545 12.40 -7.81 -13.10
N ASN A 546 13.13 -8.35 -14.11
CA ASN A 546 13.85 -9.62 -13.96
C ASN A 546 15.30 -9.46 -13.43
N LYS A 547 15.70 -8.25 -13.02
CA LYS A 547 17.07 -7.96 -12.52
C LYS A 547 17.23 -8.08 -10.98
N VAL A 548 16.18 -8.48 -10.26
CA VAL A 548 16.29 -8.68 -8.82
C VAL A 548 16.03 -10.15 -8.50
N ARG A 549 17.10 -10.89 -8.43
CA ARG A 549 17.29 -12.06 -7.59
C ARG A 549 18.63 -11.95 -6.88
#